data_ae39ac4f48366f65001679754b5dc788
#
_entry.id   ae39ac4f48366f65001679754b5dc788
#
_cell.length_a   1.000
_cell.length_b   1.000
_cell.length_c   1.000
_cell.angle_alpha   90.00
_cell.angle_beta   90.00
_cell.angle_gamma   90.00
#
_symmetry.space_group_name_H-M   'P 1'
#
loop_
_entity.id
_entity.type
_entity.pdbx_description
1 polymer ?
#
loop_
_entity_poly.entity_id
_entity_poly.type
_entity_poly.pdbx_seq_one_letter_code
_entity_poly.pdbx_strand_id
1 'polypeptide(L)'
;MQTLLPGDAAIAKTPGGQPAVQQESDGTVYISLDVVKEYTDLDYAYYSDPNRVVIRNEWDGVEQATVQSDTAQVRQKGGIKSLILADVQKGDTLLYLENLDNWCKVMTADGYTGYIQTEDISEPEAIEARTAKKDSYERITRDHKINLVWHQSTSTESNDAMAEMTAEMTGVNVISPTWFSVTDGTGTISSLASADYVKLTHDAGREVWGLID
;
A
#
# COMPACT_ATOMS: atom_id res chain seq x y z
N MET A 1 2.21 -7.03 2.69
CA MET A 1 2.52 -6.60 1.32
C MET A 1 2.31 -7.82 0.45
N GLN A 2 1.19 -7.90 -0.25
CA GLN A 2 0.96 -9.00 -1.19
C GLN A 2 1.84 -8.72 -2.41
N THR A 3 2.93 -9.46 -2.56
CA THR A 3 3.75 -9.39 -3.77
C THR A 3 2.95 -10.09 -4.86
N LEU A 4 2.39 -9.33 -5.79
CA LEU A 4 1.79 -9.91 -6.99
C LEU A 4 2.91 -10.57 -7.80
N LEU A 5 2.89 -11.91 -7.84
CA LEU A 5 3.80 -12.66 -8.70
C LEU A 5 3.44 -12.42 -10.18
N PRO A 6 4.39 -12.48 -11.12
CA PRO A 6 4.15 -12.22 -12.54
C PRO A 6 2.98 -13.04 -13.14
N GLY A 7 2.68 -14.22 -12.60
CA GLY A 7 1.54 -15.05 -13.01
C GLY A 7 0.18 -14.55 -12.48
N ASP A 8 0.18 -13.84 -11.35
CA ASP A 8 -1.04 -13.35 -10.70
C ASP A 8 -1.40 -11.92 -11.15
N ALA A 9 -0.47 -11.22 -11.77
CA ALA A 9 -0.68 -9.87 -12.30
C ALA A 9 -1.84 -9.79 -13.31
N ALA A 10 -2.11 -10.89 -14.01
CA ALA A 10 -3.26 -10.99 -14.92
C ALA A 10 -4.62 -11.09 -14.20
N ILE A 11 -4.63 -11.40 -12.90
CA ILE A 11 -5.84 -11.63 -12.10
C ILE A 11 -6.24 -10.33 -11.38
N ALA A 12 -5.28 -9.49 -11.00
CA ALA A 12 -5.57 -8.22 -10.36
C ALA A 12 -6.18 -7.23 -11.36
N LYS A 13 -7.35 -6.71 -11.04
CA LYS A 13 -8.05 -5.71 -11.84
C LYS A 13 -8.26 -4.44 -11.04
N THR A 14 -8.26 -3.32 -11.75
CA THR A 14 -8.69 -2.04 -11.19
C THR A 14 -10.18 -2.08 -10.83
N PRO A 15 -10.70 -1.15 -10.02
CA PRO A 15 -12.14 -1.01 -9.79
C PRO A 15 -12.97 -0.88 -11.09
N GLY A 16 -12.37 -0.34 -12.16
CA GLY A 16 -12.95 -0.25 -13.50
C GLY A 16 -12.82 -1.52 -14.35
N GLY A 17 -12.27 -2.62 -13.80
CA GLY A 17 -12.15 -3.91 -14.49
C GLY A 17 -10.97 -4.02 -15.48
N GLN A 18 -10.12 -3.00 -15.58
CA GLN A 18 -8.91 -3.02 -16.41
C GLN A 18 -7.78 -3.81 -15.71
N PRO A 19 -6.80 -4.37 -16.43
CA PRO A 19 -5.66 -5.01 -15.82
C PRO A 19 -4.93 -4.04 -14.86
N ALA A 20 -4.62 -4.53 -13.65
CA ALA A 20 -3.89 -3.76 -12.65
C ALA A 20 -2.41 -3.58 -13.01
N VAL A 21 -1.88 -4.53 -13.74
CA VAL A 21 -0.50 -4.53 -14.25
C VAL A 21 -0.52 -4.80 -15.73
N GLN A 22 0.25 -4.02 -16.48
CA GLN A 22 0.43 -4.17 -17.92
C GLN A 22 1.93 -4.23 -18.22
N GLN A 23 2.33 -5.22 -19.00
CA GLN A 23 3.70 -5.34 -19.49
C GLN A 23 3.73 -5.04 -20.99
N GLU A 24 4.60 -4.13 -21.40
CA GLU A 24 4.86 -3.80 -22.80
C GLU A 24 5.84 -4.80 -23.43
N SER A 25 5.93 -4.80 -24.75
CA SER A 25 6.78 -5.71 -25.51
C SER A 25 8.29 -5.53 -25.27
N ASP A 26 8.71 -4.37 -24.76
CA ASP A 26 10.09 -4.07 -24.37
C ASP A 26 10.44 -4.54 -22.95
N GLY A 27 9.48 -5.15 -22.25
CA GLY A 27 9.63 -5.63 -20.88
C GLY A 27 9.26 -4.59 -19.81
N THR A 28 8.91 -3.35 -20.18
CA THR A 28 8.47 -2.31 -19.24
C THR A 28 7.16 -2.72 -18.58
N VAL A 29 7.09 -2.61 -17.25
CA VAL A 29 5.91 -2.95 -16.46
C VAL A 29 5.26 -1.67 -15.93
N TYR A 30 3.98 -1.52 -16.20
CA TYR A 30 3.13 -0.45 -15.68
C TYR A 30 2.19 -0.99 -14.64
N ILE A 31 2.01 -0.23 -13.56
CA ILE A 31 1.05 -0.55 -12.49
C ILE A 31 0.01 0.57 -12.45
N SER A 32 -1.26 0.20 -12.41
CA SER A 32 -2.35 1.17 -12.31
C SER A 32 -2.26 1.96 -11.00
N LEU A 33 -2.32 3.29 -11.09
CA LEU A 33 -2.39 4.15 -9.91
C LEU A 33 -3.67 3.90 -9.08
N ASP A 34 -4.76 3.41 -9.69
CA ASP A 34 -5.97 3.01 -8.94
C ASP A 34 -5.68 1.89 -7.95
N VAL A 35 -4.83 0.94 -8.33
CA VAL A 35 -4.40 -0.14 -7.43
C VAL A 35 -3.45 0.38 -6.36
N VAL A 36 -2.47 1.22 -6.73
CA VAL A 36 -1.57 1.86 -5.76
C VAL A 36 -2.36 2.65 -4.72
N LYS A 37 -3.39 3.38 -5.18
CA LYS A 37 -4.30 4.18 -4.36
C LYS A 37 -5.09 3.35 -3.33
N GLU A 38 -5.36 2.07 -3.56
CA GLU A 38 -6.02 1.21 -2.58
C GLU A 38 -5.13 0.88 -1.36
N TYR A 39 -3.82 0.76 -1.59
CA TYR A 39 -2.86 0.31 -0.57
C TYR A 39 -2.01 1.43 0.03
N THR A 40 -2.17 2.65 -0.47
CA THR A 40 -1.45 3.83 0.00
C THR A 40 -2.41 4.98 0.24
N ASP A 41 -1.96 6.02 0.92
CA ASP A 41 -2.67 7.29 1.08
C ASP A 41 -2.56 8.22 -0.13
N LEU A 42 -1.92 7.74 -1.21
CA LEU A 42 -1.78 8.45 -2.47
C LEU A 42 -3.15 8.81 -3.06
N ASP A 43 -3.27 10.05 -3.55
CA ASP A 43 -4.36 10.48 -4.43
C ASP A 43 -3.79 11.07 -5.70
N TYR A 44 -4.53 10.96 -6.81
CA TYR A 44 -4.09 11.49 -8.08
C TYR A 44 -5.26 11.95 -8.95
N ALA A 45 -4.97 12.91 -9.83
CA ALA A 45 -5.87 13.34 -10.88
C ALA A 45 -5.11 13.55 -12.19
N TYR A 46 -5.72 13.20 -13.30
CA TYR A 46 -5.20 13.44 -14.64
C TYR A 46 -5.94 14.60 -15.30
N TYR A 47 -5.18 15.49 -15.88
CA TYR A 47 -5.68 16.64 -16.65
C TYR A 47 -5.11 16.57 -18.07
N SER A 48 -5.97 16.75 -19.08
CA SER A 48 -5.57 16.69 -20.49
C SER A 48 -5.03 18.03 -21.02
N ASP A 49 -5.43 19.13 -20.38
CA ASP A 49 -4.97 20.48 -20.75
C ASP A 49 -4.69 21.32 -19.49
N PRO A 50 -3.42 21.55 -19.19
CA PRO A 50 -2.24 20.94 -19.78
C PRO A 50 -2.11 19.46 -19.44
N ASN A 51 -1.51 18.68 -20.34
CA ASN A 51 -1.34 17.24 -20.14
C ASN A 51 -0.43 16.95 -18.94
N ARG A 52 -1.03 16.61 -17.80
CA ARG A 52 -0.33 16.32 -16.54
C ARG A 52 -1.08 15.36 -15.62
N VAL A 53 -0.33 14.72 -14.73
CA VAL A 53 -0.87 14.01 -13.57
C VAL A 53 -0.45 14.77 -12.33
N VAL A 54 -1.41 15.13 -11.49
CA VAL A 54 -1.16 15.70 -10.15
C VAL A 54 -1.26 14.55 -9.15
N ILE A 55 -0.20 14.34 -8.36
CA ILE A 55 -0.11 13.28 -7.36
C ILE A 55 0.05 13.93 -6.00
N ARG A 56 -0.71 13.48 -5.01
CA ARG A 56 -0.60 13.86 -3.61
C ARG A 56 -0.39 12.62 -2.77
N ASN A 57 0.63 12.65 -1.92
CA ASN A 57 0.99 11.57 -1.01
C ASN A 57 1.34 12.07 0.40
N GLU A 58 1.20 13.38 0.64
CA GLU A 58 1.38 14.02 1.94
C GLU A 58 0.07 14.70 2.34
N TRP A 59 -0.36 14.48 3.58
CA TRP A 59 -1.65 14.97 4.10
C TRP A 59 -1.50 15.67 5.44
N ASP A 60 -0.43 15.40 6.18
CA ASP A 60 -0.21 15.99 7.49
C ASP A 60 0.13 17.48 7.38
N GLY A 61 -0.64 18.29 8.07
CA GLY A 61 -0.50 19.76 8.02
C GLY A 61 -0.90 20.40 6.70
N VAL A 62 -1.56 19.67 5.79
CA VAL A 62 -2.03 20.22 4.52
C VAL A 62 -3.39 20.87 4.72
N GLU A 63 -3.51 22.11 4.24
CA GLU A 63 -4.74 22.91 4.32
C GLU A 63 -5.31 23.20 2.93
N GLN A 64 -6.59 23.46 2.87
CA GLN A 64 -7.31 23.89 1.66
C GLN A 64 -8.18 25.10 1.97
N ALA A 65 -8.47 25.88 0.94
CA ALA A 65 -9.44 26.96 0.99
C ALA A 65 -10.39 26.87 -0.21
N THR A 66 -11.62 27.34 -0.04
CA THR A 66 -12.63 27.36 -1.09
C THR A 66 -12.76 28.77 -1.66
N VAL A 67 -12.82 28.89 -2.97
CA VAL A 67 -13.06 30.16 -3.66
C VAL A 67 -14.47 30.66 -3.34
N GLN A 68 -14.59 31.89 -2.83
CA GLN A 68 -15.85 32.51 -2.43
C GLN A 68 -16.37 33.52 -3.45
N SER A 69 -15.45 34.17 -4.20
CA SER A 69 -15.82 35.08 -5.28
C SER A 69 -16.36 34.32 -6.49
N ASP A 70 -17.31 34.90 -7.21
CA ASP A 70 -17.89 34.26 -8.40
C ASP A 70 -16.83 33.92 -9.45
N THR A 71 -15.80 34.77 -9.56
CA THR A 71 -14.59 34.56 -10.36
C THR A 71 -13.39 35.12 -9.65
N ALA A 72 -12.27 34.39 -9.64
CA ALA A 72 -11.00 34.85 -9.09
C ALA A 72 -9.85 34.36 -9.96
N GLN A 73 -8.65 34.87 -9.73
CA GLN A 73 -7.49 34.61 -10.58
C GLN A 73 -6.29 34.17 -9.74
N VAL A 74 -5.74 33.03 -10.06
CA VAL A 74 -4.45 32.60 -9.56
C VAL A 74 -3.36 33.20 -10.44
N ARG A 75 -2.47 33.97 -9.85
CA ARG A 75 -1.45 34.77 -10.53
C ARG A 75 -0.04 34.30 -10.21
N GLN A 76 0.91 34.56 -11.09
CA GLN A 76 2.30 34.16 -10.89
C GLN A 76 2.97 34.83 -9.67
N LYS A 77 2.55 36.05 -9.31
CA LYS A 77 3.03 36.80 -8.15
C LYS A 77 1.85 37.51 -7.47
N GLY A 78 1.98 37.80 -6.17
CA GLY A 78 1.01 38.61 -5.43
C GLY A 78 0.93 40.06 -5.98
N GLY A 79 -0.02 40.27 -6.89
CA GLY A 79 -0.27 41.59 -7.49
C GLY A 79 -1.18 41.54 -8.69
N ILE A 80 -2.11 42.49 -8.78
CA ILE A 80 -3.14 42.57 -9.83
C ILE A 80 -2.60 42.71 -11.26
N LYS A 81 -1.36 43.13 -11.41
CA LYS A 81 -0.68 43.29 -12.73
C LYS A 81 0.15 42.05 -13.09
N SER A 82 0.21 41.05 -12.22
CA SER A 82 0.95 39.84 -12.48
C SER A 82 0.23 38.93 -13.49
N LEU A 83 1.01 38.11 -14.20
CA LEU A 83 0.47 37.15 -15.17
C LEU A 83 -0.57 36.22 -14.49
N ILE A 84 -1.70 36.02 -15.14
CA ILE A 84 -2.73 35.07 -14.73
C ILE A 84 -2.26 33.68 -15.15
N LEU A 85 -2.26 32.75 -14.20
CA LEU A 85 -1.93 31.35 -14.42
C LEU A 85 -3.18 30.50 -14.63
N ALA A 86 -4.23 30.78 -13.85
CA ALA A 86 -5.51 30.09 -13.94
C ALA A 86 -6.65 31.04 -13.51
N ASP A 87 -7.78 30.92 -14.16
CA ASP A 87 -9.06 31.47 -13.70
C ASP A 87 -9.75 30.38 -12.84
N VAL A 88 -10.26 30.75 -11.67
CA VAL A 88 -10.96 29.89 -10.74
C VAL A 88 -12.35 30.45 -10.41
N GLN A 89 -13.28 29.58 -10.09
CA GLN A 89 -14.68 29.93 -9.87
C GLN A 89 -15.11 29.63 -8.43
N LYS A 90 -16.20 30.22 -8.04
CA LYS A 90 -16.82 29.96 -6.74
C LYS A 90 -17.08 28.49 -6.52
N GLY A 91 -16.61 27.98 -5.38
CA GLY A 91 -16.69 26.58 -5.00
C GLY A 91 -15.47 25.75 -5.39
N ASP A 92 -14.54 26.27 -6.19
CA ASP A 92 -13.29 25.57 -6.45
C ASP A 92 -12.47 25.48 -5.18
N THR A 93 -11.85 24.32 -4.96
CA THR A 93 -10.97 24.06 -3.82
C THR A 93 -9.51 24.23 -4.23
N LEU A 94 -8.77 25.00 -3.46
CA LEU A 94 -7.36 25.30 -3.68
C LEU A 94 -6.56 24.74 -2.49
N LEU A 95 -5.42 24.12 -2.75
CA LEU A 95 -4.43 23.87 -1.69
C LEU A 95 -3.91 25.19 -1.18
N TYR A 96 -3.96 25.38 0.15
CA TYR A 96 -3.43 26.56 0.82
C TYR A 96 -1.99 26.30 1.23
N LEU A 97 -1.06 27.14 0.80
CA LEU A 97 0.37 26.90 1.00
C LEU A 97 1.02 27.91 1.94
N GLU A 98 0.61 29.19 1.85
CA GLU A 98 1.25 30.28 2.60
C GLU A 98 0.36 31.51 2.67
N ASN A 99 0.35 32.19 3.83
CA ASN A 99 -0.29 33.50 4.00
C ASN A 99 0.70 34.64 3.78
N LEU A 100 0.32 35.60 2.95
CA LEU A 100 1.11 36.81 2.63
C LEU A 100 0.25 38.08 2.73
N ASP A 101 -0.45 38.24 3.82
CA ASP A 101 -1.39 39.33 4.11
C ASP A 101 -2.56 39.40 3.11
N ASN A 102 -2.51 40.30 2.12
CA ASN A 102 -3.57 40.48 1.11
C ASN A 102 -3.56 39.40 0.00
N TRP A 103 -2.60 38.53 0.01
CA TRP A 103 -2.43 37.47 -0.98
C TRP A 103 -2.11 36.15 -0.25
N CYS A 104 -2.63 35.07 -0.78
CA CYS A 104 -2.27 33.73 -0.34
C CYS A 104 -1.58 32.98 -1.48
N LYS A 105 -0.57 32.20 -1.14
CA LYS A 105 0.01 31.23 -2.08
C LYS A 105 -0.83 29.98 -2.08
N VAL A 106 -1.27 29.57 -3.25
CA VAL A 106 -2.17 28.43 -3.42
C VAL A 106 -1.72 27.54 -4.58
N MET A 107 -2.26 26.32 -4.62
CA MET A 107 -2.17 25.45 -5.79
C MET A 107 -3.56 25.02 -6.22
N THR A 108 -3.86 25.17 -7.51
CA THR A 108 -5.11 24.71 -8.10
C THR A 108 -5.15 23.17 -8.21
N ALA A 109 -6.34 22.61 -8.36
CA ALA A 109 -6.51 21.15 -8.51
C ALA A 109 -5.70 20.57 -9.68
N ASP A 110 -5.58 21.32 -10.79
CA ASP A 110 -4.80 20.96 -11.97
C ASP A 110 -3.31 21.31 -11.87
N GLY A 111 -2.83 21.78 -10.67
CA GLY A 111 -1.40 21.89 -10.32
C GLY A 111 -0.73 23.20 -10.69
N TYR A 112 -1.48 24.30 -10.95
CA TYR A 112 -0.88 25.63 -11.03
C TYR A 112 -0.61 26.17 -9.63
N THR A 113 0.64 26.49 -9.34
CA THR A 113 1.02 27.14 -8.09
C THR A 113 1.18 28.63 -8.32
N GLY A 114 0.47 29.46 -7.56
CA GLY A 114 0.46 30.89 -7.69
C GLY A 114 -0.15 31.61 -6.49
N TYR A 115 -0.61 32.83 -6.72
CA TYR A 115 -1.14 33.72 -5.67
C TYR A 115 -2.56 34.14 -6.00
N ILE A 116 -3.44 34.11 -5.02
CA ILE A 116 -4.82 34.60 -5.07
C ILE A 116 -5.01 35.66 -3.98
N GLN A 117 -5.94 36.62 -4.18
CA GLN A 117 -6.28 37.57 -3.12
C GLN A 117 -6.93 36.85 -1.94
N THR A 118 -6.54 37.21 -0.72
CA THR A 118 -7.05 36.59 0.50
C THR A 118 -8.58 36.76 0.62
N GLU A 119 -9.12 37.87 0.13
CA GLU A 119 -10.57 38.17 0.14
C GLU A 119 -11.39 37.27 -0.79
N ASP A 120 -10.75 36.59 -1.76
CA ASP A 120 -11.42 35.72 -2.73
C ASP A 120 -11.64 34.30 -2.23
N ILE A 121 -11.05 33.92 -1.09
CA ILE A 121 -11.08 32.56 -0.56
C ILE A 121 -11.61 32.51 0.88
N SER A 122 -12.06 31.32 1.31
CA SER A 122 -12.41 31.07 2.70
C SER A 122 -11.18 31.02 3.60
N GLU A 123 -11.38 31.08 4.91
CA GLU A 123 -10.36 30.67 5.87
C GLU A 123 -9.90 29.23 5.53
N PRO A 124 -8.59 28.95 5.66
CA PRO A 124 -8.07 27.63 5.37
C PRO A 124 -8.54 26.60 6.41
N GLU A 125 -8.81 25.40 5.94
CA GLU A 125 -9.20 24.25 6.76
C GLU A 125 -8.30 23.06 6.48
N ALA A 126 -8.02 22.24 7.50
CA ALA A 126 -7.21 21.05 7.34
C ALA A 126 -7.92 20.03 6.42
N ILE A 127 -7.17 19.42 5.52
CA ILE A 127 -7.67 18.34 4.68
C ILE A 127 -7.67 17.05 5.49
N GLU A 128 -8.80 16.33 5.47
CA GLU A 128 -8.82 14.98 6.01
C GLU A 128 -7.90 14.06 5.18
N ALA A 129 -6.95 13.44 5.87
CA ALA A 129 -6.05 12.50 5.24
C ALA A 129 -6.83 11.33 4.66
N ARG A 130 -6.54 10.99 3.42
CA ARG A 130 -7.06 9.77 2.84
C ARG A 130 -6.50 8.55 3.58
N THR A 131 -7.38 7.68 4.04
CA THR A 131 -6.97 6.45 4.71
C THR A 131 -6.76 5.34 3.68
N ALA A 132 -5.53 4.86 3.57
CA ALA A 132 -5.24 3.65 2.80
C ALA A 132 -6.00 2.45 3.38
N LYS A 133 -6.40 1.53 2.51
CA LYS A 133 -6.93 0.25 2.93
C LYS A 133 -5.84 -0.49 3.72
N LYS A 134 -5.95 -0.50 5.03
CA LYS A 134 -5.07 -1.31 5.88
C LYS A 134 -5.61 -2.73 5.89
N ASP A 135 -4.83 -3.66 5.36
CA ASP A 135 -5.08 -5.06 5.67
C ASP A 135 -4.97 -5.23 7.18
N SER A 136 -6.01 -5.77 7.80
CA SER A 136 -5.97 -6.10 9.21
C SER A 136 -5.08 -7.33 9.38
N TYR A 137 -3.79 -7.10 9.58
CA TYR A 137 -2.91 -8.18 10.01
C TYR A 137 -3.12 -8.43 11.49
N GLU A 138 -3.74 -9.54 11.81
CA GLU A 138 -3.68 -10.04 13.17
C GLU A 138 -2.28 -10.60 13.41
N ARG A 139 -1.56 -9.98 14.32
CA ARG A 139 -0.29 -10.55 14.80
C ARG A 139 -0.63 -11.79 15.62
N ILE A 140 -0.16 -12.93 15.15
CA ILE A 140 -0.21 -14.16 15.96
C ILE A 140 0.77 -13.96 17.12
N THR A 141 0.24 -13.67 18.29
CA THR A 141 1.03 -13.55 19.54
C THR A 141 0.79 -14.79 20.39
N ARG A 142 1.79 -15.18 21.17
CA ARG A 142 1.71 -16.23 22.17
C ARG A 142 1.94 -15.64 23.54
N ASP A 143 1.26 -16.16 24.54
CA ASP A 143 1.39 -15.78 25.95
C ASP A 143 2.59 -16.43 26.65
N HIS A 144 3.32 -17.27 25.93
CA HIS A 144 4.48 -18.00 26.39
C HIS A 144 5.68 -17.84 25.43
N LYS A 145 6.87 -18.20 25.94
CA LYS A 145 8.08 -18.20 25.12
C LYS A 145 8.04 -19.34 24.11
N ILE A 146 8.36 -19.00 22.86
CA ILE A 146 8.51 -19.99 21.79
C ILE A 146 9.89 -20.64 21.92
N ASN A 147 9.88 -21.97 22.09
CA ASN A 147 11.08 -22.79 22.04
C ASN A 147 10.91 -23.76 20.87
N LEU A 148 11.53 -23.39 19.73
CA LEU A 148 11.35 -24.05 18.45
C LEU A 148 12.58 -24.89 18.10
N VAL A 149 12.33 -26.06 17.54
CA VAL A 149 13.36 -26.90 16.90
C VAL A 149 13.01 -27.15 15.46
N TRP A 150 14.03 -27.18 14.59
CA TRP A 150 13.86 -27.59 13.21
C TRP A 150 14.01 -29.10 13.09
N HIS A 151 13.11 -29.69 12.29
CA HIS A 151 13.20 -31.08 11.89
C HIS A 151 13.48 -31.13 10.38
N GLN A 152 14.67 -31.53 10.00
CA GLN A 152 15.05 -31.67 8.60
C GLN A 152 14.34 -32.89 8.00
N SER A 153 13.27 -32.66 7.24
CA SER A 153 12.54 -33.69 6.51
C SER A 153 13.04 -33.71 5.07
N THR A 154 13.67 -34.82 4.66
CA THR A 154 14.20 -35.01 3.30
C THR A 154 13.34 -35.93 2.46
N SER A 155 12.40 -36.64 3.07
CA SER A 155 11.43 -37.53 2.43
C SER A 155 10.19 -37.69 3.31
N THR A 156 9.13 -38.31 2.77
CA THR A 156 7.93 -38.64 3.55
C THR A 156 8.22 -39.60 4.72
N GLU A 157 9.16 -40.53 4.52
CA GLU A 157 9.56 -41.51 5.54
C GLU A 157 10.31 -40.85 6.70
N SER A 158 10.99 -39.71 6.46
CA SER A 158 11.67 -39.01 7.55
C SER A 158 10.69 -38.39 8.56
N ASN A 159 9.42 -38.24 8.20
CA ASN A 159 8.38 -37.79 9.12
C ASN A 159 8.08 -38.84 10.22
N ASP A 160 8.25 -40.13 9.94
CA ASP A 160 7.96 -41.21 10.87
C ASP A 160 8.92 -41.21 12.06
N ALA A 161 10.14 -40.73 11.88
CA ALA A 161 11.16 -40.64 12.93
C ALA A 161 10.87 -39.55 13.99
N MET A 162 9.95 -38.61 13.69
CA MET A 162 9.67 -37.44 14.56
C MET A 162 9.27 -37.86 15.99
N ALA A 163 8.40 -38.85 16.14
CA ALA A 163 7.89 -39.26 17.43
C ALA A 163 9.01 -39.76 18.34
N GLU A 164 9.93 -40.59 17.81
CA GLU A 164 11.08 -41.10 18.54
C GLU A 164 12.08 -39.98 18.87
N MET A 165 12.40 -39.13 17.90
CA MET A 165 13.35 -37.99 18.06
C MET A 165 12.89 -37.01 19.12
N THR A 166 11.58 -36.79 19.27
CA THR A 166 11.02 -35.80 20.17
C THR A 166 10.53 -36.33 21.51
N ALA A 167 10.55 -37.65 21.70
CA ALA A 167 9.99 -38.34 22.89
C ALA A 167 10.62 -37.83 24.21
N GLU A 168 11.92 -37.59 24.22
CA GLU A 168 12.66 -37.16 25.42
C GLU A 168 12.87 -35.63 25.49
N MET A 169 12.40 -34.88 24.47
CA MET A 169 12.58 -33.41 24.44
C MET A 169 11.69 -32.76 25.48
N THR A 170 12.28 -31.99 26.39
CA THR A 170 11.57 -31.16 27.36
C THR A 170 11.65 -29.71 26.98
N GLY A 171 10.58 -28.93 27.22
CA GLY A 171 10.54 -27.49 27.00
C GLY A 171 10.39 -27.04 25.55
N VAL A 172 10.39 -27.95 24.57
CA VAL A 172 10.08 -27.66 23.16
C VAL A 172 8.58 -27.58 22.99
N ASN A 173 8.09 -26.46 22.45
CA ASN A 173 6.66 -26.24 22.20
C ASN A 173 6.32 -26.05 20.72
N VAL A 174 7.32 -25.90 19.86
CA VAL A 174 7.14 -25.82 18.41
C VAL A 174 8.14 -26.70 17.69
N ILE A 175 7.68 -27.48 16.72
CA ILE A 175 8.52 -28.23 15.79
C ILE A 175 8.31 -27.66 14.38
N SER A 176 9.40 -27.33 13.71
CA SER A 176 9.36 -26.73 12.36
C SER A 176 10.01 -27.69 11.35
N PRO A 177 9.21 -28.54 10.68
CA PRO A 177 9.73 -29.41 9.65
C PRO A 177 9.98 -28.67 8.35
N THR A 178 11.04 -29.03 7.62
CA THR A 178 11.41 -28.50 6.29
C THR A 178 10.56 -29.16 5.21
N TRP A 179 9.28 -28.84 5.17
CA TRP A 179 8.31 -29.57 4.35
C TRP A 179 8.10 -29.00 2.95
N PHE A 180 8.32 -27.72 2.80
CA PHE A 180 7.95 -27.03 1.58
C PHE A 180 9.19 -26.43 0.91
N SER A 181 9.32 -26.70 -0.39
CA SER A 181 10.41 -26.14 -1.20
C SER A 181 9.86 -25.50 -2.47
N VAL A 182 10.34 -24.30 -2.82
CA VAL A 182 10.00 -23.68 -4.07
C VAL A 182 10.81 -24.35 -5.19
N THR A 183 10.14 -25.01 -6.14
CA THR A 183 10.78 -25.86 -7.15
C THR A 183 11.12 -25.15 -8.44
N ASP A 184 10.51 -24.00 -8.70
CA ASP A 184 10.74 -23.22 -9.92
C ASP A 184 10.48 -21.72 -9.74
N GLY A 185 10.84 -20.93 -10.75
CA GLY A 185 10.66 -19.48 -10.75
C GLY A 185 9.21 -19.00 -10.88
N THR A 186 8.24 -19.91 -11.02
CA THR A 186 6.80 -19.58 -11.07
C THR A 186 6.13 -19.72 -9.71
N GLY A 187 6.87 -20.20 -8.69
CA GLY A 187 6.37 -20.37 -7.34
C GLY A 187 5.69 -21.72 -7.08
N THR A 188 5.97 -22.74 -7.91
CA THR A 188 5.51 -24.11 -7.66
C THR A 188 6.15 -24.65 -6.38
N ILE A 189 5.32 -25.20 -5.47
CA ILE A 189 5.77 -25.71 -4.18
C ILE A 189 5.66 -27.24 -4.18
N SER A 190 6.77 -27.92 -3.83
CA SER A 190 6.74 -29.31 -3.41
C SER A 190 6.44 -29.41 -1.92
N SER A 191 5.80 -30.50 -1.51
CA SER A 191 5.36 -30.69 -0.12
C SER A 191 5.65 -32.11 0.38
N LEU A 192 6.26 -32.18 1.56
CA LEU A 192 6.44 -33.41 2.35
C LEU A 192 5.51 -33.44 3.57
N ALA A 193 4.53 -32.53 3.65
CA ALA A 193 3.64 -32.39 4.80
C ALA A 193 2.85 -33.68 5.07
N SER A 194 2.72 -34.03 6.35
CA SER A 194 2.05 -35.25 6.83
C SER A 194 1.00 -34.88 7.88
N ALA A 195 -0.24 -35.29 7.63
CA ALA A 195 -1.32 -35.09 8.59
C ALA A 195 -1.10 -35.90 9.90
N ASP A 196 -0.54 -37.09 9.80
CA ASP A 196 -0.23 -37.95 10.98
C ASP A 196 0.86 -37.30 11.83
N TYR A 197 1.89 -36.69 11.20
CA TYR A 197 2.90 -35.92 11.90
C TYR A 197 2.28 -34.76 12.69
N VAL A 198 1.42 -33.95 12.03
CA VAL A 198 0.73 -32.85 12.71
C VAL A 198 -0.07 -33.35 13.89
N LYS A 199 -0.85 -34.44 13.70
CA LYS A 199 -1.66 -35.02 14.77
C LYS A 199 -0.81 -35.47 15.95
N LEU A 200 0.23 -36.27 15.72
CA LEU A 200 1.13 -36.75 16.76
C LEU A 200 1.82 -35.62 17.54
N THR A 201 2.23 -34.57 16.83
CA THR A 201 2.86 -33.40 17.44
C THR A 201 1.87 -32.64 18.33
N HIS A 202 0.65 -32.44 17.85
CA HIS A 202 -0.41 -31.78 18.62
C HIS A 202 -0.85 -32.63 19.83
N ASP A 203 -0.96 -33.94 19.69
CA ASP A 203 -1.27 -34.87 20.79
C ASP A 203 -0.19 -34.81 21.89
N ALA A 204 1.06 -34.48 21.52
CA ALA A 204 2.16 -34.22 22.45
C ALA A 204 2.19 -32.77 23.01
N GLY A 205 1.18 -31.97 22.75
CA GLY A 205 1.04 -30.58 23.24
C GLY A 205 1.99 -29.59 22.58
N ARG A 206 2.45 -29.84 21.34
CA ARG A 206 3.36 -29.04 20.58
C ARG A 206 2.70 -28.50 19.30
N GLU A 207 3.14 -27.35 18.81
CA GLU A 207 2.70 -26.79 17.54
C GLU A 207 3.62 -27.25 16.38
N VAL A 208 3.08 -27.27 15.17
CA VAL A 208 3.83 -27.54 13.93
C VAL A 208 3.83 -26.28 13.07
N TRP A 209 5.03 -25.80 12.76
CA TRP A 209 5.23 -24.66 11.88
C TRP A 209 6.04 -25.09 10.64
N GLY A 210 5.34 -25.44 9.56
CA GLY A 210 6.03 -25.88 8.33
C GLY A 210 6.93 -24.81 7.75
N LEU A 211 8.20 -25.14 7.52
CA LEU A 211 9.18 -24.28 6.88
C LEU A 211 9.05 -24.35 5.36
N ILE A 212 9.22 -23.21 4.71
CA ILE A 212 9.37 -23.07 3.25
C ILE A 212 10.79 -22.59 2.97
N ASP A 213 11.50 -23.25 2.06
CA ASP A 213 12.83 -22.90 1.56
C ASP A 213 12.86 -22.74 0.03
#